data_94f4f309982a4d0cad4f88709baeeaeb
#
_entry.id   94f4f309982a4d0cad4f88709baeeaeb
#
_cell.length_a   1.000
_cell.length_b   1.000
_cell.length_c   1.000
_cell.angle_alpha   90.00
_cell.angle_beta   90.00
_cell.angle_gamma   90.00
#
_symmetry.space_group_name_H-M   'P 1'
#
loop_
_entity.id
_entity.type
_entity.pdbx_description
1 polymer ?
#
loop_
_entity_poly.entity_id
_entity_poly.type
_entity_poly.pdbx_seq_one_letter_code
_entity_poly.pdbx_strand_id
1 'polypeptide(L)'
;RLIGFRLAYLFEEPKRYDVVIFKYPVDESQGFIKRIIGMPGETVEIKDGKIYIDGSTEPLKEDYLKEEWTVANDGYVFHVPEDSYLMLGDNRNVSLDARFWADEALESGIAATEDESMKYSYVSEDEILGKAEFKYWPKFAMLR
;
A
#
# COMPACT_ATOMS: atom_id res chain seq x y z
N ARG A 1 -13.03 17.70 -7.68
CA ARG A 1 -13.18 16.74 -8.77
C ARG A 1 -11.82 16.25 -9.26
N LEU A 2 -11.71 14.96 -9.49
CA LEU A 2 -10.45 14.34 -9.86
C LEU A 2 -10.39 14.13 -11.38
N ILE A 3 -9.88 15.12 -12.07
CA ILE A 3 -9.74 15.06 -13.54
C ILE A 3 -8.64 14.03 -13.89
N GLY A 4 -8.93 13.15 -14.82
CA GLY A 4 -8.00 12.11 -15.22
C GLY A 4 -8.02 10.87 -14.34
N PHE A 5 -8.94 10.83 -13.40
CA PHE A 5 -9.10 9.73 -12.48
C PHE A 5 -10.21 8.80 -12.98
N ARG A 6 -9.96 7.51 -13.01
CA ARG A 6 -10.92 6.51 -13.46
C ARG A 6 -10.91 5.29 -12.56
N LEU A 7 -12.11 4.75 -12.35
CA LEU A 7 -12.27 3.45 -11.71
C LEU A 7 -12.26 2.39 -12.82
N ALA A 8 -11.29 1.48 -12.76
CA ALA A 8 -11.07 0.51 -13.83
C ALA A 8 -11.27 -0.94 -13.41
N TYR A 9 -11.74 -1.19 -12.18
CA TYR A 9 -11.85 -2.56 -11.69
C TYR A 9 -13.24 -3.17 -11.72
N LEU A 10 -14.11 -2.72 -12.60
CA LEU A 10 -15.42 -3.35 -12.70
C LEU A 10 -15.31 -4.82 -13.10
N PHE A 11 -14.31 -5.18 -13.89
CA PHE A 11 -14.17 -6.52 -14.45
C PHE A 11 -12.75 -7.08 -14.41
N GLU A 12 -11.82 -6.39 -13.75
CA GLU A 12 -10.43 -6.82 -13.68
C GLU A 12 -9.99 -6.96 -12.23
N GLU A 13 -9.13 -7.93 -11.96
CA GLU A 13 -8.53 -8.06 -10.66
C GLU A 13 -7.36 -7.08 -10.51
N PRO A 14 -7.15 -6.55 -9.29
CA PRO A 14 -5.98 -5.72 -9.03
C PRO A 14 -4.68 -6.49 -9.26
N LYS A 15 -3.68 -5.79 -9.77
CA LYS A 15 -2.38 -6.37 -10.08
C LYS A 15 -1.29 -5.64 -9.32
N ARG A 16 -0.16 -6.31 -9.15
CA ARG A 16 1.02 -5.66 -8.57
C ARG A 16 1.36 -4.41 -9.38
N TYR A 17 1.74 -3.37 -8.70
CA TYR A 17 2.08 -2.04 -9.20
C TYR A 17 0.89 -1.18 -9.62
N ASP A 18 -0.32 -1.69 -9.62
CA ASP A 18 -1.49 -0.85 -9.85
C ASP A 18 -1.59 0.20 -8.75
N VAL A 19 -1.94 1.42 -9.13
CA VAL A 19 -2.24 2.48 -8.18
C VAL A 19 -3.75 2.50 -7.98
N VAL A 20 -4.17 2.38 -6.74
CA VAL A 20 -5.59 2.19 -6.42
C VAL A 20 -6.07 3.19 -5.38
N ILE A 21 -7.39 3.43 -5.41
CA ILE A 21 -8.08 4.14 -4.33
C ILE A 21 -8.75 3.08 -3.48
N PHE A 22 -8.65 3.25 -2.19
CA PHE A 22 -9.24 2.32 -1.25
C PHE A 22 -9.62 3.03 0.03
N LYS A 23 -10.43 2.35 0.85
CA LYS A 23 -10.77 2.86 2.18
C LYS A 23 -9.61 2.61 3.13
N TYR A 24 -9.23 3.65 3.86
CA TYR A 24 -8.16 3.55 4.85
C TYR A 24 -8.55 2.55 5.94
N PRO A 25 -7.80 1.46 6.16
CA PRO A 25 -8.22 0.43 7.11
C PRO A 25 -8.44 0.93 8.54
N VAL A 26 -7.69 1.93 8.97
CA VAL A 26 -7.81 2.45 10.33
C VAL A 26 -9.00 3.39 10.47
N ASP A 27 -9.40 4.06 9.41
CA ASP A 27 -10.56 4.97 9.41
C ASP A 27 -11.21 4.93 8.03
N GLU A 28 -12.21 4.06 7.88
CA GLU A 28 -12.85 3.81 6.60
C GLU A 28 -13.66 4.98 6.03
N SER A 29 -13.79 6.06 6.79
CA SER A 29 -14.39 7.29 6.26
C SER A 29 -13.42 8.04 5.35
N GLN A 30 -12.14 7.68 5.35
CA GLN A 30 -11.11 8.30 4.53
C GLN A 30 -10.72 7.41 3.35
N GLY A 31 -10.51 8.04 2.20
CA GLY A 31 -9.97 7.36 1.02
C GLY A 31 -8.50 7.65 0.88
N PHE A 32 -7.72 6.62 0.54
CA PHE A 32 -6.29 6.74 0.28
C PHE A 32 -6.00 6.31 -1.14
N ILE A 33 -4.89 6.78 -1.66
CA ILE A 33 -4.40 6.41 -2.97
C ILE A 33 -2.96 5.95 -2.82
N LYS A 34 -2.69 4.68 -3.12
CA LYS A 34 -1.37 4.06 -2.96
C LYS A 34 -1.16 3.03 -4.06
N ARG A 35 0.07 2.52 -4.14
CA ARG A 35 0.44 1.48 -5.11
C ARG A 35 0.40 0.10 -4.45
N ILE A 36 -0.15 -0.88 -5.16
CA ILE A 36 -0.14 -2.28 -4.71
C ILE A 36 1.29 -2.81 -4.83
N ILE A 37 1.84 -3.25 -3.72
CA ILE A 37 3.18 -3.86 -3.67
C ILE A 37 3.07 -5.35 -3.36
N GLY A 38 2.30 -5.73 -2.34
CA GLY A 38 2.10 -7.13 -1.97
C GLY A 38 0.78 -7.65 -2.46
N MET A 39 0.79 -8.85 -3.01
CA MET A 39 -0.39 -9.55 -3.52
C MET A 39 -0.90 -10.55 -2.49
N PRO A 40 -2.17 -11.00 -2.63
CA PRO A 40 -2.74 -11.96 -1.66
C PRO A 40 -1.85 -13.19 -1.44
N GLY A 41 -1.66 -13.54 -0.19
CA GLY A 41 -0.91 -14.73 0.20
C GLY A 41 0.60 -14.57 0.20
N GLU A 42 1.12 -13.42 -0.19
CA GLU A 42 2.57 -13.22 -0.26
C GLU A 42 3.17 -12.80 1.07
N THR A 43 4.44 -13.17 1.25
CA THR A 43 5.27 -12.60 2.31
C THR A 43 6.12 -11.51 1.66
N VAL A 44 6.03 -10.29 2.21
CA VAL A 44 6.75 -9.13 1.68
C VAL A 44 7.76 -8.68 2.73
N GLU A 45 9.02 -8.67 2.36
CA GLU A 45 10.10 -8.21 3.23
C GLU A 45 10.68 -6.91 2.70
N ILE A 46 10.80 -5.92 3.58
CA ILE A 46 11.47 -4.65 3.27
C ILE A 46 12.81 -4.67 3.97
N LYS A 47 13.88 -4.55 3.19
CA LYS A 47 15.24 -4.69 3.69
C LYS A 47 16.17 -3.76 2.90
N ASP A 48 16.83 -2.86 3.62
CA ASP A 48 17.78 -1.90 3.03
C ASP A 48 17.22 -1.15 1.81
N GLY A 49 15.98 -0.69 1.90
CA GLY A 49 15.35 0.08 0.84
C GLY A 49 14.91 -0.73 -0.36
N LYS A 50 14.80 -2.06 -0.22
CA LYS A 50 14.37 -2.95 -1.29
C LYS A 50 13.28 -3.88 -0.79
N ILE A 51 12.48 -4.39 -1.71
CA ILE A 51 11.37 -5.26 -1.39
C ILE A 51 11.58 -6.63 -2.00
N TYR A 52 11.43 -7.65 -1.17
CA TYR A 52 11.60 -9.06 -1.56
C TYR A 52 10.28 -9.79 -1.34
N ILE A 53 9.86 -10.57 -2.33
CA ILE A 53 8.60 -11.33 -2.27
C ILE A 53 8.93 -12.82 -2.09
N ASP A 54 8.27 -13.44 -1.11
CA ASP A 54 8.33 -14.89 -0.87
C ASP A 54 9.75 -15.45 -0.79
N GLY A 55 10.65 -14.70 -0.14
CA GLY A 55 12.03 -15.14 0.05
C GLY A 55 12.91 -15.06 -1.18
N SER A 56 12.46 -14.39 -2.24
CA SER A 56 13.27 -14.19 -3.43
C SER A 56 14.58 -13.48 -3.11
N THR A 57 15.64 -13.84 -3.80
CA THR A 57 16.93 -13.15 -3.67
C THR A 57 17.00 -11.91 -4.54
N GLU A 58 16.06 -11.75 -5.48
CA GLU A 58 15.99 -10.59 -6.36
C GLU A 58 14.91 -9.64 -5.86
N PRO A 59 15.22 -8.36 -5.66
CA PRO A 59 14.20 -7.41 -5.21
C PRO A 59 13.24 -7.06 -6.33
N LEU A 60 12.07 -6.54 -5.95
CA LEU A 60 11.13 -6.00 -6.91
C LEU A 60 11.77 -4.82 -7.64
N LYS A 61 11.44 -4.70 -8.92
CA LYS A 61 11.80 -3.53 -9.70
C LYS A 61 10.89 -2.38 -9.33
N GLU A 62 11.49 -1.26 -8.94
CA GLU A 62 10.72 -0.10 -8.51
C GLU A 62 11.18 1.15 -9.24
N ASP A 63 10.98 1.17 -10.55
CA ASP A 63 11.45 2.27 -11.41
C ASP A 63 10.67 3.57 -11.20
N TYR A 64 9.53 3.51 -10.51
CA TYR A 64 8.69 4.67 -10.22
C TYR A 64 9.18 5.51 -9.04
N LEU A 65 10.13 5.02 -8.25
CA LEU A 65 10.67 5.79 -7.13
C LEU A 65 11.55 6.92 -7.67
N LYS A 66 11.27 8.14 -7.23
CA LYS A 66 11.99 9.33 -7.70
C LYS A 66 13.09 9.77 -6.77
N GLU A 67 13.06 9.30 -5.52
CA GLU A 67 14.03 9.66 -4.50
C GLU A 67 14.59 8.41 -3.86
N GLU A 68 15.79 8.50 -3.32
CA GLU A 68 16.35 7.42 -2.53
C GLU A 68 15.46 7.17 -1.33
N TRP A 69 15.13 5.91 -1.10
CA TRP A 69 14.26 5.50 0.00
C TRP A 69 15.10 5.36 1.27
N THR A 70 14.95 6.29 2.21
CA THR A 70 15.76 6.34 3.43
C THR A 70 14.95 6.21 4.72
N VAL A 71 13.64 6.40 4.68
CA VAL A 71 12.77 6.37 5.87
C VAL A 71 11.99 5.06 5.90
N ALA A 72 12.00 4.39 7.06
CA ALA A 72 11.26 3.14 7.27
C ALA A 72 11.50 2.15 6.13
N ASN A 73 12.78 1.89 5.86
CA ASN A 73 13.22 1.13 4.70
C ASN A 73 13.85 -0.21 5.03
N ASP A 74 13.72 -0.68 6.28
CA ASP A 74 14.38 -1.91 6.70
C ASP A 74 13.66 -2.54 7.88
N GLY A 75 13.71 -3.87 7.96
CA GLY A 75 13.21 -4.60 9.11
C GLY A 75 11.71 -4.87 9.09
N TYR A 76 11.03 -4.74 7.97
CA TYR A 76 9.60 -5.03 7.89
C TYR A 76 9.36 -6.36 7.21
N VAL A 77 8.47 -7.16 7.79
CA VAL A 77 7.98 -8.40 7.19
C VAL A 77 6.46 -8.39 7.28
N PHE A 78 5.80 -8.57 6.15
CA PHE A 78 4.35 -8.59 6.07
C PHE A 78 3.88 -9.91 5.48
N HIS A 79 2.92 -10.54 6.14
CA HIS A 79 2.27 -11.76 5.63
C HIS A 79 0.89 -11.36 5.13
N VAL A 80 0.78 -11.15 3.83
CA VAL A 80 -0.45 -10.63 3.22
C VAL A 80 -1.54 -11.71 3.24
N PRO A 81 -2.70 -11.44 3.84
CA PRO A 81 -3.80 -12.40 3.82
C PRO A 81 -4.30 -12.67 2.40
N GLU A 82 -4.99 -13.81 2.23
CA GLU A 82 -5.43 -14.26 0.91
C GLU A 82 -6.32 -13.28 0.15
N ASP A 83 -7.16 -12.53 0.82
CA ASP A 83 -8.07 -11.60 0.14
C ASP A 83 -7.61 -10.15 0.25
N SER A 84 -6.33 -9.94 0.48
CA SER A 84 -5.82 -8.61 0.81
C SER A 84 -4.57 -8.25 0.04
N TYR A 85 -4.21 -6.98 0.14
CA TYR A 85 -3.07 -6.39 -0.56
C TYR A 85 -2.27 -5.53 0.39
N LEU A 86 -0.98 -5.42 0.13
CA LEU A 86 -0.10 -4.50 0.85
C LEU A 86 0.14 -3.28 -0.02
N MET A 87 -0.13 -2.10 0.53
CA MET A 87 -0.07 -0.83 -0.20
C MET A 87 1.05 0.05 0.32
N LEU A 88 1.87 0.57 -0.58
CA LEU A 88 2.88 1.56 -0.23
C LEU A 88 2.73 2.80 -1.10
N GLY A 89 3.06 3.96 -0.54
CA GLY A 89 3.13 5.19 -1.33
C GLY A 89 4.46 5.27 -2.07
N ASP A 90 4.47 5.92 -3.23
CA ASP A 90 5.69 6.06 -4.02
C ASP A 90 6.68 7.01 -3.37
N ASN A 91 6.20 8.06 -2.72
CA ASN A 91 7.08 8.94 -1.96
C ASN A 91 7.35 8.30 -0.60
N ARG A 92 8.23 7.30 -0.58
CA ARG A 92 8.47 6.43 0.58
C ARG A 92 8.92 7.18 1.83
N ASN A 93 9.57 8.31 1.65
CA ASN A 93 10.12 9.03 2.80
C ASN A 93 9.07 9.87 3.55
N VAL A 94 7.89 10.09 2.96
CA VAL A 94 6.81 10.86 3.61
C VAL A 94 5.46 10.16 3.59
N SER A 95 5.33 9.04 2.90
CA SER A 95 4.04 8.37 2.76
C SER A 95 3.57 7.76 4.08
N LEU A 96 2.28 7.97 4.40
CA LEU A 96 1.60 7.24 5.47
C LEU A 96 0.96 6.02 4.82
N ASP A 97 1.64 4.89 4.86
CA ASP A 97 1.20 3.67 4.20
C ASP A 97 1.23 2.47 5.15
N ALA A 98 1.14 1.28 4.60
CA ALA A 98 1.02 0.05 5.37
C ALA A 98 2.12 -0.13 6.44
N ARG A 99 3.29 0.47 6.24
CA ARG A 99 4.37 0.37 7.22
C ARG A 99 3.99 0.98 8.58
N PHE A 100 3.02 1.89 8.61
CA PHE A 100 2.66 2.65 9.81
C PHE A 100 1.24 2.38 10.31
N TRP A 101 0.39 1.71 9.53
CA TRP A 101 -1.03 1.59 9.87
C TRP A 101 -1.31 0.76 11.11
N ALA A 102 -0.52 -0.28 11.36
CA ALA A 102 -0.68 -1.06 12.59
C ALA A 102 -0.45 -0.19 13.81
N ASP A 103 0.59 0.64 13.79
CA ASP A 103 0.88 1.56 14.88
C ASP A 103 -0.24 2.58 15.04
N GLU A 104 -0.77 3.10 13.94
CA GLU A 104 -1.90 4.03 13.98
C GLU A 104 -3.14 3.38 14.63
N ALA A 105 -3.39 2.12 14.33
CA ALA A 105 -4.51 1.39 14.91
C ALA A 105 -4.34 1.23 16.42
N LEU A 106 -3.12 0.97 16.87
CA LEU A 106 -2.83 0.88 18.31
C LEU A 106 -2.98 2.24 19.00
N GLU A 107 -2.39 3.27 18.42
CA GLU A 107 -2.42 4.62 19.01
C GLU A 107 -3.83 5.19 19.09
N SER A 108 -4.67 4.89 18.11
CA SER A 108 -6.05 5.38 18.09
C SER A 108 -6.99 4.55 18.95
N GLY A 109 -6.52 3.40 19.47
CA GLY A 109 -7.35 2.53 20.29
C GLY A 109 -8.27 1.59 19.52
N ILE A 110 -8.19 1.58 18.18
CA ILE A 110 -8.98 0.67 17.35
C ILE A 110 -8.52 -0.77 17.57
N ALA A 111 -7.22 -0.97 17.70
CA ALA A 111 -6.66 -2.26 18.08
C ALA A 111 -6.17 -2.19 19.53
N ALA A 112 -6.45 -3.23 20.31
CA ALA A 112 -6.05 -3.29 21.71
C ALA A 112 -4.67 -3.94 21.89
N THR A 113 -4.26 -4.78 20.94
CA THR A 113 -2.99 -5.52 21.03
C THR A 113 -2.24 -5.43 19.71
N GLU A 114 -0.95 -5.77 19.74
CA GLU A 114 -0.14 -5.83 18.53
C GLU A 114 -0.69 -6.86 17.54
N ASP A 115 -1.14 -8.02 18.02
CA ASP A 115 -1.72 -9.03 17.13
C ASP A 115 -2.95 -8.49 16.40
N GLU A 116 -3.83 -7.80 17.13
CA GLU A 116 -5.00 -7.19 16.50
C GLU A 116 -4.64 -6.11 15.51
N SER A 117 -3.58 -5.35 15.79
CA SER A 117 -3.18 -4.24 14.95
C SER A 117 -2.65 -4.68 13.59
N MET A 118 -2.08 -5.87 13.51
CA MET A 118 -1.45 -6.35 12.28
C MET A 118 -2.41 -6.45 11.10
N LYS A 119 -3.68 -6.74 11.35
CA LYS A 119 -4.67 -6.81 10.26
C LYS A 119 -4.88 -5.46 9.57
N TYR A 120 -4.57 -4.37 10.25
CA TYR A 120 -4.75 -3.03 9.68
C TYR A 120 -3.64 -2.64 8.71
N SER A 121 -2.61 -3.46 8.58
CA SER A 121 -1.56 -3.25 7.57
C SER A 121 -2.03 -3.59 6.15
N TYR A 122 -3.16 -4.26 6.01
CA TYR A 122 -3.61 -4.81 4.74
C TYR A 122 -4.94 -4.23 4.31
N VAL A 123 -5.13 -4.10 2.99
CA VAL A 123 -6.38 -3.64 2.42
C VAL A 123 -7.09 -4.83 1.80
N SER A 124 -8.28 -5.13 2.28
CA SER A 124 -9.12 -6.20 1.74
C SER A 124 -9.57 -5.82 0.33
N GLU A 125 -9.75 -6.83 -0.52
CA GLU A 125 -10.25 -6.63 -1.88
C GLU A 125 -11.55 -5.82 -1.90
N ASP A 126 -12.44 -6.06 -0.93
CA ASP A 126 -13.72 -5.35 -0.82
C ASP A 126 -13.55 -3.86 -0.53
N GLU A 127 -12.41 -3.45 -0.02
CA GLU A 127 -12.15 -2.06 0.33
C GLU A 127 -11.53 -1.27 -0.82
N ILE A 128 -11.16 -1.94 -1.91
CA ILE A 128 -10.61 -1.27 -3.09
C ILE A 128 -11.75 -0.68 -3.91
N LEU A 129 -11.71 0.64 -4.10
CA LEU A 129 -12.74 1.36 -4.83
C LEU A 129 -12.49 1.40 -6.33
N GLY A 130 -11.23 1.33 -6.75
CA GLY A 130 -10.91 1.33 -8.16
C GLY A 130 -9.45 1.62 -8.43
N LYS A 131 -9.09 1.51 -9.70
CA LYS A 131 -7.74 1.78 -10.17
C LYS A 131 -7.65 3.22 -10.65
N ALA A 132 -6.57 3.88 -10.26
CA ALA A 132 -6.28 5.23 -10.70
C ALA A 132 -5.48 5.19 -12.01
N GLU A 133 -5.87 6.02 -12.96
CA GLU A 133 -5.11 6.21 -14.19
C GLU A 133 -4.61 7.66 -14.20
N PHE A 134 -3.30 7.83 -14.39
CA PHE A 134 -2.67 9.13 -14.21
C PHE A 134 -2.43 9.91 -15.48
N LYS A 135 -3.08 9.57 -16.56
CA LYS A 135 -2.88 10.24 -17.85
C LYS A 135 -2.95 11.77 -17.75
N TYR A 136 -3.85 12.28 -16.92
CA TYR A 136 -4.05 13.72 -16.73
C TYR A 136 -3.84 14.16 -15.30
N TRP A 137 -3.22 13.31 -14.49
CA TRP A 137 -3.05 13.57 -13.05
C TRP A 137 -1.90 14.57 -12.83
N PRO A 138 -2.13 15.65 -12.08
CA PRO A 138 -1.04 16.59 -11.78
C PRO A 138 0.04 15.90 -10.95
N LYS A 139 1.31 16.17 -11.26
CA LYS A 139 2.43 15.53 -10.57
C LYS A 139 2.41 15.75 -9.06
N PHE A 140 2.02 16.95 -8.61
CA PHE A 140 1.99 17.27 -7.19
C PHE A 140 0.89 16.50 -6.43
N ALA A 141 -0.06 15.91 -7.11
CA ALA A 141 -1.13 15.13 -6.52
C ALA A 141 -0.83 13.63 -6.48
N MET A 142 0.38 13.24 -6.80
CA MET A 142 0.78 11.84 -6.84
C MET A 142 0.94 11.25 -5.44
N LEU A 143 1.23 10.01 -5.37
CA LEU A 143 1.26 9.08 -4.24
C LEU A 143 2.07 9.58 -3.05
N ARG A 144 1.43 10.22 -2.16
CA ARG A 144 2.06 10.71 -0.93
C ARG A 144 1.76 9.79 0.22
#